data_1a0a6b9996d777c4080189e3cad5d5fb
#
_entry.id   1a0a6b9996d777c4080189e3cad5d5fb
#
_cell.length_a   1.000
_cell.length_b   1.000
_cell.length_c   1.000
_cell.angle_alpha   90.00
_cell.angle_beta   90.00
_cell.angle_gamma   90.00
#
_symmetry.space_group_name_H-M   'P 1'
#
loop_
_entity.id
_entity.type
_entity.pdbx_description
1 polymer ?
#
loop_
_entity_poly.entity_id
_entity_poly.type
_entity_poly.pdbx_seq_one_letter_code
_entity_poly.pdbx_strand_id
1 'polypeptide(L)'
;MYVNGSAYTTAYAYAPGAESGQTTALMQEITQPGESHSYAYDDVGNIVSAARNGVTTTYAYDALGQLIRVNDPNDGTWTYEYDCGGNILNKKQYAYTTGTLGTVQQIVSYAYGDADWKDKLTRYNGVDIAYDAIGNPIQDGVWTYTWENGRQLRRMACDATIAEFVYNADGLREQKTVNGVTTNYTLHGKNIVHMTKGNAELHFWYDAQNRPAIVEFNGTKYGYLYNLQGDVIGLIDSANTEVVKYTYDAWGKPLSVTGSLANTIGYYNPFRYRSYVYDVETGLYYLRSRYYNPRWGRFVNADAVITENLYVYCKNAIINKADHDGNWGTNSTAMPTSFLISQLLVMLEDGLNKRTRWKYAPGQRYRRVDCIGMICYCAEQYLTKDAFGKNGFFVRKGTRKAIESNVNKKEFFQISSDSLPSVGSIVYNADNSHVGVYLGYVIAPNGMVYKNGVVQSSPNKGVHIAELEDTGFVKYCTFNYIVYDLAPGMGLEFPLSRYTVMTDDGSWDF
;
A
#
# COMPACT_ATOMS: atom_id res chain seq x y z
N MET A 1 20.59 -17.08 -3.45
CA MET A 1 19.67 -17.85 -4.32
C MET A 1 20.47 -18.54 -5.41
N TYR A 2 19.97 -19.61 -6.02
CA TYR A 2 20.66 -20.32 -7.10
C TYR A 2 19.76 -20.38 -8.34
N VAL A 3 20.29 -19.98 -9.49
CA VAL A 3 19.64 -20.13 -10.79
C VAL A 3 20.42 -21.18 -11.58
N ASN A 4 19.80 -22.34 -11.87
CA ASN A 4 20.43 -23.47 -12.55
C ASN A 4 21.82 -23.86 -11.96
N GLY A 5 21.95 -23.82 -10.61
CA GLY A 5 23.19 -24.18 -9.91
C GLY A 5 24.17 -23.02 -9.72
N SER A 6 23.99 -21.89 -10.36
CA SER A 6 24.82 -20.69 -10.15
C SER A 6 24.29 -19.82 -9.02
N ALA A 7 25.18 -19.37 -8.13
CA ALA A 7 24.83 -18.50 -7.03
C ALA A 7 24.46 -17.10 -7.54
N TYR A 8 23.37 -16.58 -7.00
CA TYR A 8 22.90 -15.22 -7.21
C TYR A 8 22.81 -14.52 -5.86
N THR A 9 23.49 -13.39 -5.71
CA THR A 9 23.58 -12.66 -4.45
C THR A 9 23.05 -11.24 -4.61
N THR A 10 22.19 -10.83 -3.69
CA THR A 10 21.81 -9.42 -3.50
C THR A 10 22.45 -8.95 -2.20
N ALA A 11 23.21 -7.86 -2.24
CA ALA A 11 23.76 -7.19 -1.08
C ALA A 11 22.94 -5.94 -0.77
N TYR A 12 22.77 -5.64 0.51
CA TYR A 12 22.04 -4.49 1.00
C TYR A 12 22.91 -3.70 1.95
N ALA A 13 22.95 -2.36 1.77
CA ALA A 13 23.53 -1.44 2.70
C ALA A 13 22.45 -0.47 3.22
N TYR A 14 22.48 -0.19 4.51
CA TYR A 14 21.54 0.70 5.16
C TYR A 14 22.22 2.03 5.53
N ALA A 15 21.46 3.11 5.56
CA ALA A 15 21.96 4.40 5.97
C ALA A 15 22.47 4.35 7.42
N PRO A 16 23.59 5.02 7.74
CA PRO A 16 24.14 5.02 9.08
C PRO A 16 23.16 5.67 10.09
N GLY A 17 23.16 5.17 11.32
CA GLY A 17 22.46 5.79 12.44
C GLY A 17 23.21 7.00 13.00
N ALA A 18 22.65 7.64 14.01
CA ALA A 18 23.23 8.81 14.64
C ALA A 18 24.56 8.53 15.36
N GLU A 19 24.76 7.31 15.83
CA GLU A 19 25.97 6.90 16.54
C GLU A 19 26.82 5.94 15.70
N SER A 20 28.12 5.93 15.95
CA SER A 20 29.06 5.04 15.25
C SER A 20 28.69 3.56 15.45
N GLY A 21 28.58 2.83 14.32
CA GLY A 21 28.20 1.42 14.33
C GLY A 21 26.69 1.14 14.31
N GLN A 22 25.86 2.15 14.40
CA GLN A 22 24.41 2.01 14.21
C GLN A 22 24.02 2.16 12.74
N THR A 23 22.92 1.50 12.35
CA THR A 23 22.27 1.69 11.05
C THR A 23 20.79 2.01 11.26
N THR A 24 20.23 2.77 10.33
CA THR A 24 18.78 3.02 10.24
C THR A 24 18.10 1.86 9.49
N ALA A 25 16.77 1.89 9.39
CA ALA A 25 16.01 1.00 8.51
C ALA A 25 15.97 1.48 7.05
N LEU A 26 16.55 2.66 6.73
CA LEU A 26 16.55 3.23 5.39
C LEU A 26 17.59 2.53 4.52
N MET A 27 17.15 1.96 3.41
CA MET A 27 18.01 1.30 2.43
C MET A 27 18.84 2.32 1.67
N GLN A 28 20.17 2.28 1.82
CA GLN A 28 21.06 3.19 1.12
C GLN A 28 21.52 2.63 -0.23
N GLU A 29 21.79 1.33 -0.29
CA GLU A 29 22.28 0.68 -1.50
C GLU A 29 21.78 -0.75 -1.64
N ILE A 30 21.49 -1.15 -2.88
CA ILE A 30 21.22 -2.54 -3.29
C ILE A 30 22.19 -2.86 -4.43
N THR A 31 23.00 -3.90 -4.24
CA THR A 31 23.90 -4.42 -5.29
C THR A 31 23.44 -5.81 -5.71
N GLN A 32 23.26 -6.02 -7.00
CA GLN A 32 22.84 -7.26 -7.64
C GLN A 32 23.77 -7.54 -8.83
N PRO A 33 23.82 -8.75 -9.42
CA PRO A 33 24.62 -8.99 -10.61
C PRO A 33 24.28 -8.02 -11.77
N GLY A 34 25.28 -7.23 -12.16
CA GLY A 34 25.13 -6.22 -13.22
C GLY A 34 24.34 -4.96 -12.84
N GLU A 35 23.82 -4.86 -11.62
CA GLU A 35 22.97 -3.75 -11.18
C GLU A 35 23.40 -3.20 -9.82
N SER A 36 23.49 -1.87 -9.71
CA SER A 36 23.64 -1.16 -8.45
C SER A 36 22.58 -0.07 -8.33
N HIS A 37 22.00 0.05 -7.15
CA HIS A 37 21.00 1.07 -6.83
C HIS A 37 21.43 1.80 -5.58
N SER A 38 21.30 3.13 -5.58
CA SER A 38 21.49 3.94 -4.37
C SER A 38 20.32 4.90 -4.17
N TYR A 39 20.02 5.20 -2.90
CA TYR A 39 18.85 5.98 -2.51
C TYR A 39 19.25 7.07 -1.52
N ALA A 40 18.61 8.23 -1.65
CA ALA A 40 18.68 9.30 -0.67
C ALA A 40 17.24 9.68 -0.25
N TYR A 41 17.12 10.14 1.00
CA TYR A 41 15.83 10.39 1.65
C TYR A 41 15.78 11.83 2.16
N ASP A 42 14.57 12.38 2.27
CA ASP A 42 14.32 13.58 3.07
C ASP A 42 14.18 13.22 4.57
N ASP A 43 14.02 14.25 5.41
CA ASP A 43 13.95 14.09 6.86
C ASP A 43 12.72 13.32 7.34
N VAL A 44 11.69 13.17 6.49
CA VAL A 44 10.49 12.38 6.80
C VAL A 44 10.50 10.99 6.15
N GLY A 45 11.62 10.61 5.52
CA GLY A 45 11.86 9.29 4.97
C GLY A 45 11.34 9.07 3.54
N ASN A 46 10.92 10.11 2.81
CA ASN A 46 10.59 9.96 1.40
C ASN A 46 11.87 9.84 0.56
N ILE A 47 11.85 8.97 -0.43
CA ILE A 47 12.95 8.84 -1.40
C ILE A 47 13.00 10.11 -2.27
N VAL A 48 14.02 10.94 -2.09
CA VAL A 48 14.24 12.16 -2.92
C VAL A 48 15.18 11.90 -4.09
N SER A 49 15.91 10.80 -4.07
CA SER A 49 16.83 10.40 -5.14
C SER A 49 16.95 8.88 -5.20
N ALA A 50 16.92 8.35 -6.42
CA ALA A 50 17.22 6.96 -6.72
C ALA A 50 18.16 6.90 -7.92
N ALA A 51 19.32 6.26 -7.77
CA ALA A 51 20.23 6.03 -8.87
C ALA A 51 20.26 4.55 -9.25
N ARG A 52 20.31 4.25 -10.55
CA ARG A 52 20.51 2.91 -11.13
C ARG A 52 21.75 2.96 -12.02
N ASN A 53 22.81 2.21 -11.64
CA ASN A 53 24.08 2.19 -12.35
C ASN A 53 24.63 3.61 -12.62
N GLY A 54 24.52 4.49 -11.62
CA GLY A 54 24.99 5.89 -11.70
C GLY A 54 24.07 6.88 -12.40
N VAL A 55 22.97 6.43 -13.02
CA VAL A 55 21.94 7.32 -13.58
C VAL A 55 20.92 7.67 -12.51
N THR A 56 20.85 8.95 -12.14
CA THR A 56 20.06 9.42 -11.01
C THR A 56 18.75 10.05 -11.45
N THR A 57 17.65 9.59 -10.90
CA THR A 57 16.31 10.20 -10.93
C THR A 57 16.05 10.88 -9.60
N THR A 58 15.52 12.10 -9.61
CA THR A 58 15.17 12.84 -8.37
C THR A 58 13.68 13.11 -8.28
N TYR A 59 13.19 13.22 -7.04
CA TYR A 59 11.77 13.35 -6.72
C TYR A 59 11.54 14.53 -5.79
N ALA A 60 10.37 15.18 -5.91
CA ALA A 60 9.91 16.17 -4.96
C ALA A 60 8.42 15.91 -4.61
N TYR A 61 8.06 16.27 -3.39
CA TYR A 61 6.74 16.00 -2.81
C TYR A 61 6.13 17.29 -2.27
N ASP A 62 4.80 17.31 -2.17
CA ASP A 62 4.08 18.34 -1.42
C ASP A 62 4.01 17.99 0.09
N ALA A 63 3.38 18.86 0.87
CA ALA A 63 3.22 18.68 2.31
C ALA A 63 2.37 17.45 2.70
N LEU A 64 1.61 16.87 1.76
CA LEU A 64 0.83 15.63 1.95
C LEU A 64 1.61 14.38 1.53
N GLY A 65 2.88 14.53 1.10
CA GLY A 65 3.71 13.46 0.58
C GLY A 65 3.32 13.01 -0.84
N GLN A 66 2.50 13.76 -1.56
CA GLN A 66 2.15 13.46 -2.95
C GLN A 66 3.31 13.83 -3.87
N LEU A 67 3.60 13.00 -4.86
CA LEU A 67 4.66 13.23 -5.83
C LEU A 67 4.30 14.42 -6.73
N ILE A 68 5.05 15.54 -6.64
CA ILE A 68 4.80 16.73 -7.46
C ILE A 68 5.81 16.93 -8.59
N ARG A 69 6.99 16.29 -8.52
CA ARG A 69 8.02 16.41 -9.57
C ARG A 69 8.90 15.16 -9.64
N VAL A 70 9.22 14.77 -10.86
CA VAL A 70 10.22 13.74 -11.18
C VAL A 70 11.19 14.34 -12.21
N ASN A 71 12.51 14.19 -11.97
CA ASN A 71 13.53 14.52 -12.97
C ASN A 71 14.24 13.22 -13.33
N ASP A 72 13.88 12.64 -14.47
CA ASP A 72 14.44 11.40 -14.99
C ASP A 72 15.26 11.72 -16.26
N PRO A 73 16.56 11.43 -16.27
CA PRO A 73 17.39 11.64 -17.46
C PRO A 73 16.91 10.91 -18.73
N ASN A 74 16.15 9.82 -18.55
CA ASN A 74 15.67 8.98 -19.66
C ASN A 74 14.25 9.31 -20.12
N ASP A 75 13.45 10.05 -19.30
CA ASP A 75 12.02 10.37 -19.60
C ASP A 75 11.73 11.88 -19.49
N GLY A 76 12.73 12.70 -19.15
CA GLY A 76 12.58 14.13 -18.97
C GLY A 76 12.14 14.52 -17.56
N THR A 77 11.67 15.75 -17.42
CA THR A 77 11.13 16.27 -16.16
C THR A 77 9.62 16.31 -16.23
N TRP A 78 8.95 15.68 -15.25
CA TRP A 78 7.51 15.68 -15.10
C TRP A 78 7.08 16.43 -13.84
N THR A 79 6.01 17.20 -13.94
CA THR A 79 5.32 17.81 -12.81
C THR A 79 3.87 17.34 -12.73
N TYR A 80 3.34 17.29 -11.50
CA TYR A 80 1.99 16.81 -11.21
C TYR A 80 1.27 17.85 -10.36
N GLU A 81 0.01 18.11 -10.68
CA GLU A 81 -0.87 19.01 -9.96
C GLU A 81 -2.09 18.23 -9.47
N TYR A 82 -2.51 18.47 -8.23
CA TYR A 82 -3.62 17.79 -7.59
C TYR A 82 -4.66 18.77 -7.08
N ASP A 83 -5.91 18.34 -6.96
CA ASP A 83 -6.90 19.03 -6.16
C ASP A 83 -6.82 18.62 -4.68
N CYS A 84 -7.66 19.24 -3.83
CA CYS A 84 -7.70 18.95 -2.40
C CYS A 84 -8.17 17.50 -2.05
N GLY A 85 -8.81 16.80 -2.99
CA GLY A 85 -9.21 15.40 -2.86
C GLY A 85 -8.16 14.41 -3.37
N GLY A 86 -6.98 14.88 -3.79
CA GLY A 86 -5.90 14.06 -4.35
C GLY A 86 -6.14 13.61 -5.79
N ASN A 87 -7.07 14.23 -6.51
CA ASN A 87 -7.24 13.96 -7.93
C ASN A 87 -6.14 14.64 -8.74
N ILE A 88 -5.52 13.93 -9.68
CA ILE A 88 -4.53 14.49 -10.59
C ILE A 88 -5.25 15.46 -11.55
N LEU A 89 -4.88 16.74 -11.57
CA LEU A 89 -5.42 17.74 -12.49
C LEU A 89 -4.63 17.80 -13.79
N ASN A 90 -3.31 17.75 -13.69
CA ASN A 90 -2.41 17.80 -14.83
C ASN A 90 -1.14 17.00 -14.57
N LYS A 91 -0.61 16.42 -15.67
CA LYS A 91 0.79 15.99 -15.77
C LYS A 91 1.43 16.82 -16.87
N LYS A 92 2.58 17.46 -16.58
CA LYS A 92 3.31 18.30 -17.56
C LYS A 92 4.72 17.77 -17.74
N GLN A 93 5.11 17.58 -18.98
CA GLN A 93 6.47 17.16 -19.36
C GLN A 93 7.30 18.33 -19.84
N TYR A 94 8.56 18.32 -19.46
CA TYR A 94 9.60 19.27 -19.84
C TYR A 94 10.85 18.52 -20.30
N ALA A 95 11.75 19.22 -21.00
CA ALA A 95 13.11 18.71 -21.16
C ALA A 95 13.73 18.44 -19.78
N TYR A 96 14.58 17.41 -19.71
CA TYR A 96 15.22 17.04 -18.45
C TYR A 96 15.94 18.23 -17.81
N THR A 97 15.62 18.48 -16.55
CA THR A 97 16.30 19.49 -15.72
C THR A 97 16.06 19.22 -14.24
N THR A 98 17.09 19.40 -13.42
CA THR A 98 16.98 19.42 -11.96
C THR A 98 16.80 20.84 -11.41
N GLY A 99 16.92 21.85 -12.26
CA GLY A 99 16.79 23.28 -11.95
C GLY A 99 15.43 23.86 -12.37
N THR A 100 15.47 25.08 -12.87
CA THR A 100 14.28 25.82 -13.36
C THR A 100 13.67 25.13 -14.57
N LEU A 101 12.34 25.02 -14.56
CA LEU A 101 11.57 24.44 -15.66
C LEU A 101 11.61 25.34 -16.90
N GLY A 102 11.83 24.74 -18.05
CA GLY A 102 11.73 25.39 -19.35
C GLY A 102 10.32 25.40 -19.92
N THR A 103 10.23 25.37 -21.25
CA THR A 103 8.94 25.30 -21.96
C THR A 103 8.30 23.92 -21.79
N VAL A 104 6.99 23.89 -21.54
CA VAL A 104 6.20 22.66 -21.49
C VAL A 104 6.21 21.98 -22.86
N GLN A 105 6.59 20.70 -22.89
CA GLN A 105 6.61 19.88 -24.10
C GLN A 105 5.29 19.13 -24.32
N GLN A 106 4.69 18.66 -23.22
CA GLN A 106 3.41 17.94 -23.24
C GLN A 106 2.59 18.27 -21.99
N ILE A 107 1.28 18.35 -22.18
CA ILE A 107 0.31 18.43 -21.08
C ILE A 107 -0.67 17.27 -21.22
N VAL A 108 -0.86 16.53 -20.15
CA VAL A 108 -1.95 15.54 -20.00
C VAL A 108 -2.93 16.09 -19.00
N SER A 109 -4.17 16.35 -19.44
CA SER A 109 -5.20 16.98 -18.63
C SER A 109 -6.23 15.97 -18.13
N TYR A 110 -6.78 16.26 -16.95
CA TYR A 110 -7.78 15.44 -16.28
C TYR A 110 -8.98 16.31 -15.91
N ALA A 111 -10.20 15.79 -16.04
CA ALA A 111 -11.38 16.47 -15.57
C ALA A 111 -12.31 15.53 -14.78
N TYR A 112 -12.95 16.10 -13.76
CA TYR A 112 -13.81 15.42 -12.78
C TYR A 112 -15.17 16.16 -12.76
N GLY A 113 -15.97 15.93 -13.80
CA GLY A 113 -17.23 16.66 -14.04
C GLY A 113 -18.47 16.05 -13.40
N ASP A 114 -18.36 14.90 -12.69
CA ASP A 114 -19.49 14.28 -12.01
C ASP A 114 -19.94 15.15 -10.83
N ALA A 115 -21.24 15.45 -10.74
CA ALA A 115 -21.78 16.34 -9.71
C ALA A 115 -21.75 15.70 -8.32
N ASP A 116 -22.01 14.42 -8.25
CA ASP A 116 -22.16 13.66 -7.00
C ASP A 116 -20.89 12.93 -6.58
N TRP A 117 -20.05 12.58 -7.56
CA TRP A 117 -18.85 11.76 -7.35
C TRP A 117 -17.59 12.46 -7.87
N LYS A 118 -17.02 13.33 -7.04
CA LYS A 118 -15.95 14.27 -7.41
C LYS A 118 -14.59 13.63 -7.73
N ASP A 119 -14.35 12.39 -7.35
CA ASP A 119 -13.14 11.64 -7.65
C ASP A 119 -13.26 10.76 -8.91
N LYS A 120 -14.41 10.77 -9.58
CA LYS A 120 -14.62 10.06 -10.84
C LYS A 120 -14.00 10.82 -12.01
N LEU A 121 -12.98 10.25 -12.66
CA LEU A 121 -12.32 10.83 -13.83
C LEU A 121 -13.26 10.80 -15.04
N THR A 122 -13.92 11.90 -15.35
CA THR A 122 -14.90 11.97 -16.45
C THR A 122 -14.29 12.29 -17.81
N ARG A 123 -13.06 12.85 -17.83
CA ARG A 123 -12.33 13.14 -19.07
C ARG A 123 -10.81 13.02 -18.85
N TYR A 124 -10.15 12.33 -19.76
CA TYR A 124 -8.70 12.13 -19.79
C TYR A 124 -8.13 12.63 -21.12
N ASN A 125 -7.24 13.61 -21.07
CA ASN A 125 -6.59 14.20 -22.25
C ASN A 125 -7.56 14.55 -23.38
N GLY A 126 -8.69 15.17 -23.02
CA GLY A 126 -9.74 15.59 -23.95
C GLY A 126 -10.76 14.51 -24.35
N VAL A 127 -10.56 13.25 -23.94
CA VAL A 127 -11.46 12.14 -24.26
C VAL A 127 -12.36 11.82 -23.06
N ASP A 128 -13.67 11.72 -23.31
CA ASP A 128 -14.65 11.44 -22.25
C ASP A 128 -14.63 9.97 -21.82
N ILE A 129 -14.84 9.74 -20.53
CA ILE A 129 -14.97 8.44 -19.90
C ILE A 129 -16.38 8.29 -19.35
N ALA A 130 -17.09 7.26 -19.77
CA ALA A 130 -18.43 6.95 -19.27
C ALA A 130 -18.35 5.80 -18.24
N TYR A 131 -19.21 5.88 -17.21
CA TYR A 131 -19.23 4.95 -16.07
C TYR A 131 -20.63 4.37 -15.86
N ASP A 132 -20.67 3.16 -15.25
CA ASP A 132 -21.89 2.61 -14.66
C ASP A 132 -22.22 3.28 -13.30
N ALA A 133 -23.36 2.89 -12.72
CA ALA A 133 -23.86 3.47 -11.47
C ALA A 133 -22.98 3.19 -10.24
N ILE A 134 -22.07 2.21 -10.29
CA ILE A 134 -21.18 1.84 -9.18
C ILE A 134 -19.72 2.24 -9.42
N GLY A 135 -19.48 3.06 -10.47
CA GLY A 135 -18.18 3.67 -10.74
C GLY A 135 -17.20 2.77 -11.51
N ASN A 136 -17.67 1.80 -12.27
CA ASN A 136 -16.84 1.12 -13.24
C ASN A 136 -16.94 1.83 -14.59
N PRO A 137 -15.82 2.08 -15.32
CA PRO A 137 -15.91 2.64 -16.67
C PRO A 137 -16.58 1.64 -17.62
N ILE A 138 -17.42 2.15 -18.49
CA ILE A 138 -18.02 1.38 -19.58
C ILE A 138 -17.40 1.72 -20.93
N GLN A 139 -16.80 2.92 -21.04
CA GLN A 139 -16.08 3.40 -22.22
C GLN A 139 -15.08 4.48 -21.84
N ASP A 140 -13.90 4.54 -22.52
CA ASP A 140 -12.87 5.56 -22.32
C ASP A 140 -12.35 6.18 -23.63
N GLY A 141 -13.10 6.03 -24.71
CA GLY A 141 -12.74 6.50 -26.06
C GLY A 141 -11.82 5.56 -26.85
N VAL A 142 -11.17 4.62 -26.20
CA VAL A 142 -10.38 3.54 -26.81
C VAL A 142 -11.04 2.20 -26.55
N TRP A 143 -11.39 1.94 -25.30
CA TRP A 143 -11.91 0.67 -24.84
C TRP A 143 -13.37 0.78 -24.44
N THR A 144 -14.14 -0.28 -24.74
CA THR A 144 -15.41 -0.59 -24.09
C THR A 144 -15.17 -1.67 -23.05
N TYR A 145 -15.84 -1.56 -21.90
CA TYR A 145 -15.66 -2.44 -20.75
C TYR A 145 -16.96 -3.15 -20.41
N THR A 146 -16.87 -4.40 -20.01
CA THR A 146 -17.99 -5.17 -19.47
C THR A 146 -17.59 -5.73 -18.12
N TRP A 147 -18.42 -5.50 -17.12
CA TRP A 147 -18.19 -5.90 -15.74
C TRP A 147 -19.20 -6.98 -15.31
N GLU A 148 -18.78 -7.88 -14.42
CA GLU A 148 -19.63 -8.88 -13.80
C GLU A 148 -19.41 -8.89 -12.29
N ASN A 149 -20.32 -9.51 -11.54
CA ASN A 149 -20.26 -9.59 -10.08
C ASN A 149 -19.96 -8.23 -9.38
N GLY A 150 -20.44 -7.14 -9.98
CA GLY A 150 -20.24 -5.77 -9.56
C GLY A 150 -18.96 -5.15 -10.07
N ARG A 151 -17.79 -5.66 -9.70
CA ARG A 151 -16.50 -5.00 -9.96
C ARG A 151 -15.44 -5.88 -10.64
N GLN A 152 -15.81 -7.07 -11.11
CA GLN A 152 -14.91 -7.92 -11.87
C GLN A 152 -14.95 -7.55 -13.35
N LEU A 153 -13.81 -7.20 -13.91
CA LEU A 153 -13.68 -6.88 -15.33
C LEU A 153 -13.81 -8.17 -16.17
N ARG A 154 -14.93 -8.33 -16.85
CA ARG A 154 -15.20 -9.51 -17.67
C ARG A 154 -14.62 -9.40 -19.07
N ARG A 155 -14.65 -8.20 -19.66
CA ARG A 155 -14.23 -7.97 -21.03
C ARG A 155 -13.79 -6.53 -21.25
N MET A 156 -12.74 -6.37 -22.06
CA MET A 156 -12.35 -5.11 -22.71
C MET A 156 -12.32 -5.33 -24.21
N ALA A 157 -12.82 -4.37 -24.99
CA ALA A 157 -12.77 -4.44 -26.45
C ALA A 157 -12.48 -3.07 -27.06
N CYS A 158 -11.65 -3.08 -28.10
CA CYS A 158 -11.48 -2.01 -29.07
C CYS A 158 -11.45 -2.62 -30.48
N ASP A 159 -11.33 -1.79 -31.54
CA ASP A 159 -11.42 -2.25 -32.94
C ASP A 159 -10.50 -3.43 -33.27
N ALA A 160 -9.29 -3.46 -32.71
CA ALA A 160 -8.26 -4.46 -33.01
C ALA A 160 -8.12 -5.55 -31.95
N THR A 161 -8.67 -5.38 -30.74
CA THR A 161 -8.37 -6.24 -29.59
C THR A 161 -9.60 -6.51 -28.76
N ILE A 162 -9.84 -7.79 -28.48
CA ILE A 162 -10.83 -8.26 -27.52
C ILE A 162 -10.07 -9.04 -26.44
N ALA A 163 -10.14 -8.58 -25.21
CA ALA A 163 -9.59 -9.26 -24.03
C ALA A 163 -10.74 -9.70 -23.11
N GLU A 164 -10.76 -10.97 -22.73
CA GLU A 164 -11.76 -11.57 -21.86
C GLU A 164 -11.05 -12.19 -20.64
N PHE A 165 -11.68 -12.08 -19.48
CA PHE A 165 -11.12 -12.50 -18.21
C PHE A 165 -12.07 -13.44 -17.48
N VAL A 166 -11.52 -14.50 -16.85
CA VAL A 166 -12.27 -15.45 -16.04
C VAL A 166 -11.66 -15.50 -14.66
N TYR A 167 -12.53 -15.56 -13.67
CA TYR A 167 -12.16 -15.55 -12.24
C TYR A 167 -12.68 -16.80 -11.54
N ASN A 168 -11.93 -17.29 -10.57
CA ASN A 168 -12.35 -18.38 -9.70
C ASN A 168 -13.36 -17.89 -8.65
N ALA A 169 -13.82 -18.81 -7.77
CA ALA A 169 -14.79 -18.51 -6.72
C ALA A 169 -14.29 -17.50 -5.67
N ASP A 170 -12.98 -17.34 -5.51
CA ASP A 170 -12.36 -16.35 -4.61
C ASP A 170 -12.19 -14.98 -5.28
N GLY A 171 -12.63 -14.80 -6.54
CA GLY A 171 -12.50 -13.59 -7.31
C GLY A 171 -11.10 -13.36 -7.88
N LEU A 172 -10.22 -14.36 -7.86
CA LEU A 172 -8.89 -14.28 -8.44
C LEU A 172 -8.93 -14.72 -9.92
N ARG A 173 -8.25 -13.96 -10.78
CA ARG A 173 -8.20 -14.25 -12.21
C ARG A 173 -7.42 -15.53 -12.48
N GLU A 174 -8.07 -16.50 -13.13
CA GLU A 174 -7.47 -17.78 -13.51
C GLU A 174 -7.27 -17.91 -15.03
N GLN A 175 -7.89 -17.01 -15.82
CA GLN A 175 -7.74 -17.06 -17.28
C GLN A 175 -7.85 -15.65 -17.90
N LYS A 176 -7.09 -15.43 -18.97
CA LYS A 176 -7.20 -14.29 -19.88
C LYS A 176 -7.18 -14.81 -21.32
N THR A 177 -8.17 -14.41 -22.14
CA THR A 177 -8.19 -14.72 -23.58
C THR A 177 -8.11 -13.42 -24.36
N VAL A 178 -7.13 -13.28 -25.24
CA VAL A 178 -6.98 -12.12 -26.11
C VAL A 178 -6.98 -12.55 -27.55
N ASN A 179 -7.96 -12.07 -28.33
CA ASN A 179 -8.16 -12.41 -29.75
C ASN A 179 -8.11 -13.93 -30.00
N GLY A 180 -8.73 -14.72 -29.11
CA GLY A 180 -8.76 -16.18 -29.18
C GLY A 180 -7.54 -16.90 -28.63
N VAL A 181 -6.48 -16.18 -28.20
CA VAL A 181 -5.31 -16.79 -27.55
C VAL A 181 -5.50 -16.76 -26.05
N THR A 182 -5.61 -17.93 -25.45
CA THR A 182 -5.84 -18.08 -24.01
C THR A 182 -4.54 -18.17 -23.22
N THR A 183 -4.47 -17.42 -22.13
CA THR A 183 -3.49 -17.54 -21.06
C THR A 183 -4.18 -18.14 -19.83
N ASN A 184 -3.69 -19.26 -19.32
CA ASN A 184 -4.19 -19.87 -18.09
C ASN A 184 -3.22 -19.62 -16.94
N TYR A 185 -3.75 -19.39 -15.76
CA TYR A 185 -3.00 -19.17 -14.52
C TYR A 185 -3.36 -20.24 -13.50
N THR A 186 -2.39 -21.02 -13.06
CA THR A 186 -2.54 -21.92 -11.92
C THR A 186 -2.13 -21.18 -10.66
N LEU A 187 -3.02 -21.15 -9.67
CA LEU A 187 -2.83 -20.40 -8.45
C LEU A 187 -2.52 -21.33 -7.27
N HIS A 188 -1.62 -20.90 -6.38
CA HIS A 188 -1.48 -21.43 -5.04
C HIS A 188 -1.76 -20.30 -4.04
N GLY A 189 -2.91 -20.34 -3.40
CA GLY A 189 -3.46 -19.18 -2.68
C GLY A 189 -3.66 -18.01 -3.64
N LYS A 190 -3.01 -16.88 -3.38
CA LYS A 190 -3.06 -15.67 -4.24
C LYS A 190 -1.92 -15.59 -5.26
N ASN A 191 -1.01 -16.56 -5.30
CA ASN A 191 0.18 -16.54 -6.14
C ASN A 191 -0.01 -17.35 -7.41
N ILE A 192 0.40 -16.80 -8.53
CA ILE A 192 0.51 -17.53 -9.80
C ILE A 192 1.75 -18.42 -9.71
N VAL A 193 1.58 -19.72 -9.67
CA VAL A 193 2.70 -20.69 -9.63
C VAL A 193 3.03 -21.27 -10.99
N HIS A 194 2.05 -21.23 -11.92
CA HIS A 194 2.22 -21.70 -13.30
C HIS A 194 1.37 -20.87 -14.24
N MET A 195 1.86 -20.64 -15.46
CA MET A 195 1.17 -19.94 -16.53
C MET A 195 1.43 -20.59 -17.87
N THR A 196 0.39 -20.73 -18.71
CA THR A 196 0.53 -21.15 -20.10
C THR A 196 -0.08 -20.12 -21.05
N LYS A 197 0.56 -19.87 -22.21
CA LYS A 197 0.04 -19.04 -23.29
C LYS A 197 0.53 -19.58 -24.64
N GLY A 198 -0.34 -20.23 -25.40
CA GLY A 198 0.09 -20.96 -26.61
C GLY A 198 1.13 -22.03 -26.26
N ASN A 199 2.32 -21.96 -26.87
CA ASN A 199 3.45 -22.87 -26.59
C ASN A 199 4.38 -22.36 -25.49
N ALA A 200 4.08 -21.25 -24.86
CA ALA A 200 4.86 -20.73 -23.74
C ALA A 200 4.34 -21.30 -22.42
N GLU A 201 5.26 -21.84 -21.66
CA GLU A 201 5.01 -22.40 -20.34
C GLU A 201 5.96 -21.75 -19.32
N LEU A 202 5.39 -21.22 -18.22
CA LEU A 202 6.13 -20.53 -17.16
C LEU A 202 5.80 -21.13 -15.79
N HIS A 203 6.83 -21.40 -15.00
CA HIS A 203 6.70 -21.73 -13.58
C HIS A 203 7.34 -20.64 -12.74
N PHE A 204 6.76 -20.34 -11.57
CA PHE A 204 7.22 -19.28 -10.69
C PHE A 204 7.52 -19.80 -9.29
N TRP A 205 8.65 -19.38 -8.73
CA TRP A 205 9.02 -19.59 -7.34
C TRP A 205 9.15 -18.26 -6.63
N TYR A 206 8.75 -18.23 -5.38
CA TYR A 206 8.64 -17.04 -4.57
C TYR A 206 9.66 -17.02 -3.44
N ASP A 207 10.14 -15.85 -3.07
CA ASP A 207 11.00 -15.64 -1.91
C ASP A 207 10.20 -15.62 -0.58
N ALA A 208 10.91 -15.44 0.54
CA ALA A 208 10.29 -15.37 1.86
C ALA A 208 9.40 -14.14 2.07
N GLN A 209 9.55 -13.10 1.25
CA GLN A 209 8.70 -11.92 1.20
C GLN A 209 7.51 -12.08 0.24
N ASN A 210 7.32 -13.29 -0.30
CA ASN A 210 6.27 -13.63 -1.24
C ASN A 210 6.36 -12.85 -2.57
N ARG A 211 7.59 -12.50 -3.03
CA ARG A 211 7.86 -11.91 -4.34
C ARG A 211 8.35 -13.01 -5.29
N PRO A 212 8.01 -12.96 -6.60
CA PRO A 212 8.60 -13.86 -7.58
C PRO A 212 10.12 -13.82 -7.53
N ALA A 213 10.78 -14.94 -7.30
CA ALA A 213 12.24 -14.99 -7.16
C ALA A 213 12.92 -15.63 -8.37
N ILE A 214 12.26 -16.66 -8.93
CA ILE A 214 12.72 -17.38 -10.13
C ILE A 214 11.52 -17.57 -11.04
N VAL A 215 11.74 -17.43 -12.34
CA VAL A 215 10.83 -17.88 -13.40
C VAL A 215 11.54 -18.93 -14.25
N GLU A 216 10.86 -20.02 -14.52
CA GLU A 216 11.26 -20.97 -15.57
C GLU A 216 10.39 -20.72 -16.81
N PHE A 217 11.04 -20.56 -17.94
CA PHE A 217 10.38 -20.39 -19.24
C PHE A 217 10.81 -21.53 -20.16
N ASN A 218 9.86 -22.39 -20.51
CA ASN A 218 10.10 -23.57 -21.38
C ASN A 218 11.32 -24.39 -20.92
N GLY A 219 11.44 -24.67 -19.62
CA GLY A 219 12.51 -25.47 -19.02
C GLY A 219 13.78 -24.70 -18.67
N THR A 220 13.90 -23.41 -19.00
CA THR A 220 15.07 -22.59 -18.64
C THR A 220 14.73 -21.59 -17.52
N LYS A 221 15.54 -21.55 -16.46
CA LYS A 221 15.32 -20.71 -15.29
C LYS A 221 16.05 -19.40 -15.37
N TYR A 222 15.38 -18.33 -14.88
CA TYR A 222 15.89 -16.96 -14.78
C TYR A 222 15.59 -16.39 -13.40
N GLY A 223 16.53 -15.61 -12.85
CA GLY A 223 16.36 -14.89 -11.60
C GLY A 223 15.79 -13.49 -11.85
N TYR A 224 14.95 -13.01 -10.94
CA TYR A 224 14.42 -11.66 -10.98
C TYR A 224 15.39 -10.65 -10.36
N LEU A 225 15.54 -9.50 -11.01
CA LEU A 225 16.19 -8.31 -10.47
C LEU A 225 15.13 -7.30 -10.03
N TYR A 226 15.34 -6.70 -8.85
CA TYR A 226 14.41 -5.77 -8.23
C TYR A 226 15.09 -4.46 -7.84
N ASN A 227 14.35 -3.35 -7.95
CA ASN A 227 14.69 -2.13 -7.20
C ASN A 227 14.11 -2.20 -5.76
N LEU A 228 14.35 -1.17 -4.95
CA LEU A 228 13.86 -1.08 -3.58
C LEU A 228 12.32 -1.15 -3.50
N GLN A 229 11.65 -0.56 -4.47
CA GLN A 229 10.20 -0.48 -4.51
C GLN A 229 9.51 -1.80 -4.90
N GLY A 230 10.27 -2.82 -5.29
CA GLY A 230 9.76 -4.12 -5.73
C GLY A 230 9.34 -4.14 -7.22
N ASP A 231 9.80 -3.17 -8.01
CA ASP A 231 9.64 -3.24 -9.45
C ASP A 231 10.56 -4.32 -10.02
N VAL A 232 10.03 -5.17 -10.90
CA VAL A 232 10.85 -6.07 -11.68
C VAL A 232 11.60 -5.24 -12.73
N ILE A 233 12.91 -5.09 -12.54
CA ILE A 233 13.77 -4.26 -13.40
C ILE A 233 14.57 -5.06 -14.42
N GLY A 234 14.63 -6.39 -14.25
CA GLY A 234 15.32 -7.28 -15.18
C GLY A 234 15.20 -8.75 -14.84
N LEU A 235 15.71 -9.56 -15.74
CA LEU A 235 15.89 -11.01 -15.56
C LEU A 235 17.33 -11.37 -15.88
N ILE A 236 17.94 -12.24 -15.06
CA ILE A 236 19.28 -12.79 -15.27
C ILE A 236 19.25 -14.28 -15.55
N ASP A 237 20.21 -14.75 -16.34
CA ASP A 237 20.44 -16.16 -16.61
C ASP A 237 21.35 -16.82 -15.56
N SER A 238 21.71 -18.10 -15.77
CA SER A 238 22.60 -18.85 -14.90
C SER A 238 24.07 -18.37 -14.94
N ALA A 239 24.44 -17.53 -15.90
CA ALA A 239 25.76 -16.88 -15.95
C ALA A 239 25.77 -15.51 -15.24
N ASN A 240 24.68 -15.15 -14.56
CA ASN A 240 24.45 -13.84 -13.95
C ASN A 240 24.46 -12.69 -14.98
N THR A 241 24.10 -12.98 -16.23
CA THR A 241 23.97 -11.96 -17.28
C THR A 241 22.53 -11.45 -17.33
N GLU A 242 22.34 -10.13 -17.35
CA GLU A 242 21.02 -9.52 -17.56
C GLU A 242 20.58 -9.79 -19.01
N VAL A 243 19.57 -10.64 -19.17
CA VAL A 243 19.01 -11.03 -20.48
C VAL A 243 17.75 -10.28 -20.84
N VAL A 244 17.09 -9.69 -19.84
CA VAL A 244 15.93 -8.79 -20.02
C VAL A 244 16.10 -7.60 -19.08
N LYS A 245 15.83 -6.40 -19.60
CA LYS A 245 15.80 -5.15 -18.84
C LYS A 245 14.47 -4.45 -19.06
N TYR A 246 13.84 -4.04 -17.94
CA TYR A 246 12.59 -3.27 -17.93
C TYR A 246 12.84 -1.86 -17.39
N THR A 247 12.19 -0.87 -18.01
CA THR A 247 12.14 0.50 -17.50
C THR A 247 10.71 1.01 -17.45
N TYR A 248 10.43 1.87 -16.49
CA TYR A 248 9.09 2.43 -16.23
C TYR A 248 9.21 3.93 -15.97
N ASP A 249 8.13 4.67 -16.25
CA ASP A 249 7.96 5.99 -15.64
C ASP A 249 7.62 5.85 -14.14
N ALA A 250 7.53 6.97 -13.43
CA ALA A 250 7.25 6.97 -12.00
C ALA A 250 5.89 6.32 -11.64
N TRP A 251 4.93 6.31 -12.55
CA TRP A 251 3.61 5.72 -12.37
C TRP A 251 3.51 4.26 -12.82
N GLY A 252 4.62 3.68 -13.25
CA GLY A 252 4.68 2.28 -13.67
C GLY A 252 4.31 2.04 -15.13
N LYS A 253 4.14 3.08 -15.95
CA LYS A 253 3.96 2.88 -17.40
C LYS A 253 5.27 2.34 -17.98
N PRO A 254 5.26 1.18 -18.65
CA PRO A 254 6.46 0.65 -19.28
C PRO A 254 6.98 1.62 -20.35
N LEU A 255 8.28 1.95 -20.24
CA LEU A 255 9.00 2.76 -21.21
C LEU A 255 9.79 1.91 -22.22
N SER A 256 10.46 0.85 -21.73
CA SER A 256 11.18 -0.07 -22.59
C SER A 256 11.26 -1.48 -22.03
N VAL A 257 11.40 -2.44 -22.94
CA VAL A 257 11.83 -3.81 -22.67
C VAL A 257 12.98 -4.12 -23.60
N THR A 258 14.17 -4.34 -23.07
CA THR A 258 15.41 -4.55 -23.85
C THR A 258 16.15 -5.81 -23.37
N GLY A 259 17.25 -6.16 -24.03
CA GLY A 259 18.05 -7.35 -23.74
C GLY A 259 17.87 -8.46 -24.76
N SER A 260 18.74 -9.47 -24.71
CA SER A 260 18.80 -10.56 -25.69
C SER A 260 17.52 -11.42 -25.75
N LEU A 261 16.75 -11.47 -24.64
CA LEU A 261 15.52 -12.23 -24.51
C LEU A 261 14.29 -11.33 -24.31
N ALA A 262 14.35 -10.06 -24.70
CA ALA A 262 13.25 -9.09 -24.57
C ALA A 262 11.96 -9.57 -25.23
N ASN A 263 12.04 -10.16 -26.44
CA ASN A 263 10.89 -10.63 -27.22
C ASN A 263 10.44 -12.07 -26.91
N THR A 264 11.10 -12.74 -25.97
CA THR A 264 10.77 -14.09 -25.50
C THR A 264 10.30 -14.02 -24.04
N ILE A 265 11.09 -14.51 -23.08
CA ILE A 265 10.72 -14.41 -21.65
C ILE A 265 10.41 -12.97 -21.23
N GLY A 266 11.11 -11.97 -21.83
CA GLY A 266 10.84 -10.55 -21.58
C GLY A 266 9.41 -10.12 -21.91
N TYR A 267 8.80 -10.68 -22.96
CA TYR A 267 7.40 -10.46 -23.33
C TYR A 267 6.43 -11.29 -22.50
N TYR A 268 6.73 -12.59 -22.28
CA TYR A 268 5.82 -13.52 -21.62
C TYR A 268 5.76 -13.37 -20.11
N ASN A 269 6.85 -12.93 -19.44
CA ASN A 269 6.84 -12.70 -18.00
C ASN A 269 5.76 -11.67 -17.61
N PRO A 270 4.77 -12.04 -16.77
CA PRO A 270 3.68 -11.12 -16.44
C PRO A 270 4.07 -10.08 -15.38
N PHE A 271 5.06 -10.37 -14.53
CA PHE A 271 5.41 -9.51 -13.41
C PHE A 271 6.26 -8.32 -13.86
N ARG A 272 5.83 -7.08 -13.48
CA ARG A 272 6.43 -5.82 -13.87
C ARG A 272 6.56 -4.87 -12.68
N TYR A 273 6.10 -3.62 -12.84
CA TYR A 273 6.06 -2.58 -11.81
C TYR A 273 5.42 -3.12 -10.52
N ARG A 274 6.07 -2.95 -9.36
CA ARG A 274 5.64 -3.46 -8.04
C ARG A 274 5.37 -4.98 -8.01
N SER A 275 5.96 -5.73 -8.93
CA SER A 275 5.65 -7.15 -9.14
C SER A 275 4.18 -7.42 -9.49
N TYR A 276 3.42 -6.43 -9.95
CA TYR A 276 2.04 -6.62 -10.42
C TYR A 276 2.00 -7.35 -11.75
N VAL A 277 0.89 -8.00 -11.99
CA VAL A 277 0.63 -8.68 -13.27
C VAL A 277 0.25 -7.64 -14.33
N TYR A 278 1.08 -7.49 -15.33
CA TYR A 278 0.88 -6.56 -16.43
C TYR A 278 0.27 -7.26 -17.65
N ASP A 279 -0.81 -6.71 -18.15
CA ASP A 279 -1.46 -7.15 -19.39
C ASP A 279 -0.95 -6.29 -20.56
N VAL A 280 0.00 -6.82 -21.32
CA VAL A 280 0.65 -6.08 -22.42
C VAL A 280 -0.34 -5.63 -23.48
N GLU A 281 -1.44 -6.36 -23.67
CA GLU A 281 -2.46 -6.10 -24.67
C GLU A 281 -3.38 -4.93 -24.29
N THR A 282 -3.68 -4.77 -23.01
CA THR A 282 -4.57 -3.71 -22.50
C THR A 282 -3.82 -2.54 -21.89
N GLY A 283 -2.55 -2.75 -21.50
CA GLY A 283 -1.73 -1.76 -20.81
C GLY A 283 -2.13 -1.55 -19.34
N LEU A 284 -2.89 -2.47 -18.75
CA LEU A 284 -3.35 -2.42 -17.37
C LEU A 284 -2.53 -3.35 -16.48
N TYR A 285 -2.42 -2.99 -15.21
CA TYR A 285 -1.96 -3.88 -14.15
C TYR A 285 -3.15 -4.50 -13.43
N TYR A 286 -3.12 -5.82 -13.25
CA TYR A 286 -4.08 -6.55 -12.44
C TYR A 286 -3.56 -6.69 -11.01
N LEU A 287 -4.22 -6.04 -10.05
CA LEU A 287 -3.90 -6.04 -8.63
C LEU A 287 -4.90 -6.90 -7.82
N ARG A 288 -5.38 -8.00 -8.40
CA ARG A 288 -6.35 -8.94 -7.82
C ARG A 288 -7.75 -8.37 -7.67
N SER A 289 -7.98 -7.39 -6.82
CA SER A 289 -9.32 -6.78 -6.62
C SER A 289 -9.66 -5.70 -7.62
N ARG A 290 -8.65 -4.98 -8.14
CA ARG A 290 -8.82 -3.87 -9.09
C ARG A 290 -7.81 -3.92 -10.22
N TYR A 291 -8.09 -3.12 -11.25
CA TYR A 291 -7.14 -2.85 -12.33
C TYR A 291 -6.59 -1.44 -12.19
N TYR A 292 -5.28 -1.31 -12.28
CA TYR A 292 -4.56 -0.05 -12.26
C TYR A 292 -4.16 0.37 -13.67
N ASN A 293 -4.47 1.61 -14.03
CA ASN A 293 -4.06 2.18 -15.31
C ASN A 293 -2.86 3.13 -15.08
N PRO A 294 -1.64 2.75 -15.48
CA PRO A 294 -0.45 3.58 -15.26
C PRO A 294 -0.45 4.88 -16.09
N ARG A 295 -1.19 4.94 -17.21
CA ARG A 295 -1.39 6.17 -18.00
C ARG A 295 -2.22 7.18 -17.22
N TRP A 296 -3.32 6.72 -16.60
CA TRP A 296 -4.17 7.55 -15.76
C TRP A 296 -3.51 7.86 -14.41
N GLY A 297 -2.60 7.00 -13.94
CA GLY A 297 -1.99 7.08 -12.62
C GLY A 297 -2.98 6.77 -11.49
N ARG A 298 -4.00 5.95 -11.78
CA ARG A 298 -5.07 5.63 -10.82
C ARG A 298 -5.75 4.30 -11.15
N PHE A 299 -6.54 3.81 -10.21
CA PHE A 299 -7.38 2.64 -10.46
C PHE A 299 -8.43 2.92 -11.52
N VAL A 300 -8.76 1.89 -12.30
CA VAL A 300 -9.76 1.95 -13.37
C VAL A 300 -11.17 2.03 -12.78
N ASN A 301 -11.46 1.21 -11.80
CA ASN A 301 -12.75 1.13 -11.11
C ASN A 301 -12.64 1.59 -9.65
N ALA A 302 -13.78 2.05 -9.12
CA ALA A 302 -13.88 2.50 -7.75
C ALA A 302 -13.55 1.39 -6.73
N ASP A 303 -12.99 1.76 -5.58
CA ASP A 303 -12.81 0.87 -4.46
C ASP A 303 -14.16 0.32 -3.96
N ALA A 304 -14.18 -0.91 -3.51
CA ALA A 304 -15.33 -1.50 -2.82
C ALA A 304 -15.52 -0.94 -1.40
N VAL A 305 -14.46 -0.38 -0.86
CA VAL A 305 -14.44 0.26 0.45
C VAL A 305 -14.47 1.76 0.29
N ILE A 306 -15.37 2.40 1.02
CA ILE A 306 -15.52 3.86 0.98
C ILE A 306 -14.32 4.49 1.68
N THR A 307 -13.48 5.12 0.89
CA THR A 307 -12.33 5.93 1.30
C THR A 307 -12.54 7.38 0.82
N GLU A 308 -11.62 8.28 1.17
CA GLU A 308 -11.68 9.69 0.76
C GLU A 308 -11.66 9.88 -0.76
N ASN A 309 -10.93 9.01 -1.48
CA ASN A 309 -10.88 8.99 -2.94
C ASN A 309 -10.83 7.52 -3.40
N LEU A 310 -11.88 7.09 -4.10
CA LEU A 310 -12.10 5.68 -4.45
C LEU A 310 -11.22 5.17 -5.60
N TYR A 311 -10.48 6.05 -6.29
CA TYR A 311 -9.68 5.69 -7.45
C TYR A 311 -8.19 5.98 -7.26
N VAL A 312 -7.81 6.69 -6.20
CA VAL A 312 -6.42 7.08 -5.98
C VAL A 312 -5.53 5.86 -5.75
N TYR A 313 -4.39 5.83 -6.43
CA TYR A 313 -3.35 4.82 -6.23
C TYR A 313 -2.30 5.36 -5.23
N CYS A 314 -2.06 4.61 -4.15
CA CYS A 314 -1.05 4.90 -3.12
C CYS A 314 -1.11 6.33 -2.55
N LYS A 315 -2.30 6.98 -2.53
CA LYS A 315 -2.46 8.41 -2.14
C LYS A 315 -1.49 9.35 -2.87
N ASN A 316 -1.18 9.06 -4.13
CA ASN A 316 -0.19 9.74 -4.97
C ASN A 316 1.28 9.72 -4.45
N ALA A 317 1.56 8.97 -3.38
CA ALA A 317 2.90 8.76 -2.82
C ALA A 317 3.59 7.53 -3.44
N ILE A 318 3.51 7.39 -4.75
CA ILE A 318 3.82 6.18 -5.52
C ILE A 318 5.28 5.73 -5.45
N ILE A 319 6.22 6.60 -5.11
CA ILE A 319 7.63 6.23 -4.95
C ILE A 319 7.85 5.52 -3.60
N ASN A 320 7.10 5.93 -2.58
CA ASN A 320 7.27 5.47 -1.20
C ASN A 320 6.28 4.38 -0.77
N LYS A 321 5.23 4.15 -1.57
CA LYS A 321 4.13 3.23 -1.23
C LYS A 321 3.81 2.27 -2.38
N ALA A 322 3.26 1.11 -2.04
CA ALA A 322 2.73 0.13 -2.98
C ALA A 322 1.39 -0.43 -2.46
N ASP A 323 0.51 -0.83 -3.38
CA ASP A 323 -0.75 -1.51 -3.06
C ASP A 323 -0.72 -2.91 -3.67
N HIS A 324 -0.43 -3.92 -2.86
CA HIS A 324 -0.14 -5.27 -3.35
C HIS A 324 -1.35 -6.07 -3.81
N ASP A 325 -2.57 -5.65 -3.47
CA ASP A 325 -3.78 -6.41 -3.77
C ASP A 325 -4.94 -5.57 -4.32
N GLY A 326 -4.72 -4.29 -4.55
CA GLY A 326 -5.72 -3.37 -5.08
C GLY A 326 -6.80 -2.96 -4.09
N ASN A 327 -6.55 -3.14 -2.79
CA ASN A 327 -7.47 -2.78 -1.71
C ASN A 327 -6.68 -2.13 -0.58
N TRP A 328 -6.14 -0.95 -0.82
CA TRP A 328 -5.48 -0.21 0.25
C TRP A 328 -6.42 -0.07 1.44
N GLY A 329 -6.12 -0.81 2.50
CA GLY A 329 -6.80 -0.70 3.79
C GLY A 329 -7.81 -1.77 4.15
N THR A 330 -8.21 -2.70 3.26
CA THR A 330 -9.27 -3.66 3.58
C THR A 330 -8.91 -5.13 3.52
N ASN A 331 -7.85 -5.51 2.82
CA ASN A 331 -7.40 -6.89 2.68
C ASN A 331 -6.00 -7.14 3.25
N SER A 332 -5.46 -6.20 4.03
CA SER A 332 -4.19 -6.39 4.72
C SER A 332 -4.38 -7.31 5.91
N THR A 333 -3.41 -8.19 6.13
CA THR A 333 -3.28 -8.94 7.38
C THR A 333 -2.54 -8.11 8.45
N ALA A 334 -2.07 -6.91 8.08
CA ALA A 334 -1.38 -5.97 8.98
C ALA A 334 -2.06 -4.59 8.88
N MET A 335 -2.36 -3.99 10.02
CA MET A 335 -3.01 -2.69 10.14
C MET A 335 -1.97 -1.64 10.54
N PRO A 336 -1.82 -0.52 9.78
CA PRO A 336 -0.97 0.59 10.20
C PRO A 336 -1.41 1.19 11.53
N THR A 337 -0.46 1.61 12.33
CA THR A 337 -0.72 2.27 13.62
C THR A 337 -1.49 3.57 13.43
N SER A 338 -1.14 4.37 12.42
CA SER A 338 -1.85 5.60 12.07
C SER A 338 -3.33 5.34 11.78
N PHE A 339 -3.66 4.24 11.08
CA PHE A 339 -5.05 3.87 10.82
C PHE A 339 -5.79 3.50 12.10
N LEU A 340 -5.21 2.66 12.97
CA LEU A 340 -5.80 2.30 14.26
C LEU A 340 -6.12 3.56 15.08
N ILE A 341 -5.15 4.46 15.20
CA ILE A 341 -5.31 5.70 15.94
C ILE A 341 -6.39 6.58 15.33
N SER A 342 -6.40 6.77 14.01
CA SER A 342 -7.42 7.57 13.33
C SER A 342 -8.84 7.08 13.62
N GLN A 343 -9.07 5.77 13.57
CA GLN A 343 -10.38 5.18 13.89
C GLN A 343 -10.76 5.35 15.37
N LEU A 344 -9.82 5.23 16.28
CA LEU A 344 -10.05 5.50 17.70
C LEU A 344 -10.42 6.96 17.94
N LEU A 345 -9.75 7.90 17.28
CA LEU A 345 -10.04 9.33 17.39
C LEU A 345 -11.40 9.69 16.77
N VAL A 346 -11.79 9.08 15.65
CA VAL A 346 -13.14 9.20 15.09
C VAL A 346 -14.21 8.71 16.08
N MET A 347 -13.97 7.58 16.78
CA MET A 347 -14.90 7.10 17.82
C MET A 347 -15.03 8.09 18.98
N LEU A 348 -13.93 8.70 19.41
CA LEU A 348 -13.93 9.74 20.44
C LEU A 348 -14.71 10.97 20.00
N GLU A 349 -14.48 11.46 18.77
CA GLU A 349 -15.16 12.64 18.23
C GLU A 349 -16.64 12.41 17.95
N ASP A 350 -17.03 11.23 17.45
CA ASP A 350 -18.44 10.88 17.24
C ASP A 350 -19.23 10.98 18.54
N GLY A 351 -18.60 10.63 19.66
CA GLY A 351 -19.17 10.81 21.00
C GLY A 351 -19.34 12.27 21.40
N LEU A 352 -18.42 13.16 21.04
CA LEU A 352 -18.47 14.58 21.36
C LEU A 352 -19.51 15.33 20.50
N ASN A 353 -19.52 15.13 19.20
CA ASN A 353 -20.32 15.90 18.26
C ASN A 353 -21.82 15.55 18.28
N LYS A 354 -22.19 14.30 18.53
CA LYS A 354 -23.57 13.83 18.45
C LYS A 354 -24.28 13.73 19.79
N ARG A 355 -23.66 14.20 20.88
CA ARG A 355 -24.16 14.01 22.26
C ARG A 355 -24.48 12.54 22.62
N THR A 356 -24.03 11.58 21.83
CA THR A 356 -24.21 10.15 22.01
C THR A 356 -22.82 9.52 22.11
N ARG A 357 -22.34 9.38 23.36
CA ARG A 357 -21.07 8.70 23.61
C ARG A 357 -21.17 7.24 23.19
N TRP A 358 -20.08 6.72 22.66
CA TRP A 358 -19.93 5.27 22.51
C TRP A 358 -20.07 4.61 23.89
N LYS A 359 -21.08 3.77 24.04
CA LYS A 359 -21.41 3.18 25.34
C LYS A 359 -20.71 1.84 25.48
N TYR A 360 -20.23 1.56 26.69
CA TYR A 360 -19.76 0.23 27.05
C TYR A 360 -20.93 -0.78 27.01
N ALA A 361 -20.74 -1.91 26.35
CA ALA A 361 -21.61 -3.07 26.47
C ALA A 361 -20.83 -4.35 26.14
N PRO A 362 -20.97 -5.42 26.94
CA PRO A 362 -20.46 -6.73 26.58
C PRO A 362 -21.15 -7.21 25.30
N GLY A 363 -20.35 -7.64 24.33
CA GLY A 363 -20.85 -7.98 23.00
C GLY A 363 -21.12 -6.75 22.13
N GLN A 364 -20.72 -6.84 20.88
CA GLN A 364 -20.66 -5.69 19.98
C GLN A 364 -22.02 -5.35 19.41
N ARG A 365 -22.41 -4.09 19.54
CA ARG A 365 -23.50 -3.48 18.79
C ARG A 365 -23.02 -2.08 18.34
N TYR A 366 -23.55 -1.60 17.23
CA TYR A 366 -23.28 -0.24 16.77
C TYR A 366 -23.38 0.76 17.94
N ARG A 367 -22.31 1.53 18.19
CA ARG A 367 -22.15 2.49 19.29
C ARG A 367 -22.23 1.90 20.72
N ARG A 368 -22.02 0.60 20.85
CA ARG A 368 -21.88 -0.08 22.14
C ARG A 368 -20.77 -1.11 22.03
N VAL A 369 -19.64 -0.85 22.64
CA VAL A 369 -18.44 -1.68 22.58
C VAL A 369 -17.83 -1.84 23.97
N ASP A 370 -17.31 -3.01 24.28
CA ASP A 370 -16.40 -3.21 25.40
C ASP A 370 -14.95 -2.84 24.99
N CYS A 371 -14.01 -2.98 25.92
CA CYS A 371 -12.64 -2.56 25.70
C CYS A 371 -11.94 -3.29 24.53
N ILE A 372 -12.16 -4.60 24.34
CA ILE A 372 -11.62 -5.32 23.18
C ILE A 372 -12.48 -5.08 21.95
N GLY A 373 -13.76 -4.90 22.10
CA GLY A 373 -14.68 -4.59 21.01
C GLY A 373 -14.37 -3.25 20.33
N MET A 374 -13.87 -2.29 21.06
CA MET A 374 -13.36 -1.03 20.53
C MET A 374 -12.22 -1.27 19.53
N ILE A 375 -11.22 -2.06 19.92
CA ILE A 375 -10.07 -2.39 19.07
C ILE A 375 -10.53 -3.23 17.87
N CYS A 376 -11.39 -4.22 18.08
CA CYS A 376 -11.96 -5.04 17.01
C CYS A 376 -12.74 -4.20 16.01
N TYR A 377 -13.55 -3.25 16.45
CA TYR A 377 -14.29 -2.35 15.57
C TYR A 377 -13.35 -1.53 14.66
N CYS A 378 -12.31 -0.93 15.24
CA CYS A 378 -11.33 -0.19 14.46
C CYS A 378 -10.60 -1.10 13.45
N ALA A 379 -10.22 -2.30 13.88
CA ALA A 379 -9.52 -3.25 13.03
C ALA A 379 -10.40 -3.80 11.89
N GLU A 380 -11.70 -3.98 12.09
CA GLU A 380 -12.65 -4.41 11.06
C GLU A 380 -12.77 -3.45 9.89
N GLN A 381 -12.43 -2.19 10.09
CA GLN A 381 -12.43 -1.19 9.02
C GLN A 381 -11.23 -1.38 8.08
N TYR A 382 -10.22 -2.15 8.48
CA TYR A 382 -8.99 -2.31 7.73
C TYR A 382 -8.65 -3.77 7.39
N LEU A 383 -8.78 -4.69 8.35
CA LEU A 383 -8.29 -6.06 8.23
C LEU A 383 -9.28 -6.98 7.52
N THR A 384 -8.75 -8.02 6.87
CA THR A 384 -9.56 -9.06 6.20
C THR A 384 -10.38 -9.89 7.16
N LYS A 385 -11.40 -10.60 6.64
CA LYS A 385 -12.20 -11.56 7.41
C LYS A 385 -11.37 -12.65 8.06
N ASP A 386 -10.23 -13.01 7.48
CA ASP A 386 -9.32 -14.03 8.01
C ASP A 386 -8.65 -13.61 9.32
N ALA A 387 -8.50 -12.31 9.55
CA ALA A 387 -8.04 -11.77 10.83
C ALA A 387 -9.07 -11.96 11.97
N PHE A 388 -10.33 -12.23 11.65
CA PHE A 388 -11.46 -12.31 12.61
C PHE A 388 -12.10 -13.70 12.75
N GLY A 389 -11.64 -14.70 12.02
CA GLY A 389 -12.18 -16.07 12.06
C GLY A 389 -11.84 -16.85 13.34
N LYS A 390 -12.22 -18.16 13.38
CA LYS A 390 -11.88 -19.07 14.50
C LYS A 390 -10.39 -19.12 14.81
N ASN A 391 -9.56 -18.95 13.80
CA ASN A 391 -8.12 -18.93 13.87
C ASN A 391 -7.54 -17.50 13.73
N GLY A 392 -8.41 -16.49 13.58
CA GLY A 392 -8.03 -15.11 13.43
C GLY A 392 -7.61 -14.48 14.74
N PHE A 393 -6.94 -13.34 14.62
CA PHE A 393 -6.33 -12.63 15.74
C PHE A 393 -7.35 -11.97 16.68
N PHE A 394 -8.42 -11.38 16.10
CA PHE A 394 -9.46 -10.70 16.85
C PHE A 394 -10.66 -11.64 17.06
N VAL A 395 -10.72 -12.29 18.20
CA VAL A 395 -11.86 -13.15 18.55
C VAL A 395 -12.89 -12.34 19.32
N ARG A 396 -14.08 -12.17 18.77
CA ARG A 396 -15.22 -11.49 19.39
C ARG A 396 -15.88 -12.33 20.51
N LYS A 397 -15.10 -12.62 21.55
CA LYS A 397 -15.59 -13.31 22.75
C LYS A 397 -15.23 -12.45 23.93
N GLY A 398 -15.98 -12.18 24.90
CA GLY A 398 -15.70 -11.28 26.02
C GLY A 398 -14.20 -11.06 26.32
N THR A 399 -13.83 -9.89 26.79
CA THR A 399 -12.46 -9.35 26.83
C THR A 399 -11.40 -10.37 27.25
N ARG A 400 -11.61 -11.06 28.37
CA ARG A 400 -10.63 -12.04 28.88
C ARG A 400 -10.34 -13.16 27.89
N LYS A 401 -11.39 -13.80 27.32
CA LYS A 401 -11.23 -14.90 26.35
C LYS A 401 -10.62 -14.42 25.04
N ALA A 402 -10.92 -13.20 24.61
CA ALA A 402 -10.32 -12.61 23.43
C ALA A 402 -8.83 -12.35 23.63
N ILE A 403 -8.45 -11.78 24.78
CA ILE A 403 -7.06 -11.55 25.14
C ILE A 403 -6.30 -12.87 25.26
N GLU A 404 -6.81 -13.84 26.03
CA GLU A 404 -6.19 -15.14 26.22
C GLU A 404 -5.97 -15.89 24.90
N SER A 405 -6.93 -15.86 23.96
CA SER A 405 -6.79 -16.53 22.66
C SER A 405 -5.82 -15.84 21.71
N ASN A 406 -5.60 -14.54 21.89
CA ASN A 406 -4.74 -13.73 21.02
C ASN A 406 -3.32 -13.57 21.56
N VAL A 407 -3.14 -13.81 22.85
CA VAL A 407 -1.89 -13.58 23.60
C VAL A 407 -1.02 -14.83 23.71
N ASN A 408 -1.55 -16.03 23.52
CA ASN A 408 -0.87 -17.31 23.71
C ASN A 408 0.47 -17.48 22.92
N LYS A 409 0.92 -16.45 22.22
CA LYS A 409 2.16 -16.49 21.42
C LYS A 409 2.97 -15.20 21.50
N LYS A 410 2.74 -14.32 22.48
CA LYS A 410 3.36 -12.98 22.51
C LYS A 410 4.06 -12.70 23.80
N GLU A 411 5.20 -12.03 23.67
CA GLU A 411 5.91 -11.45 24.80
C GLU A 411 5.16 -10.21 25.29
N PHE A 412 4.91 -10.17 26.61
CA PHE A 412 4.47 -8.98 27.29
C PHE A 412 5.66 -8.24 27.89
N PHE A 413 5.69 -6.96 27.67
CA PHE A 413 6.64 -6.04 28.29
C PHE A 413 5.97 -5.35 29.48
N GLN A 414 6.72 -5.19 30.59
CA GLN A 414 6.23 -4.45 31.73
C GLN A 414 6.31 -2.94 31.47
N ILE A 415 5.28 -2.22 31.89
CA ILE A 415 5.27 -0.74 31.84
C ILE A 415 6.05 -0.20 33.03
N SER A 416 7.04 0.64 32.78
CA SER A 416 7.81 1.36 33.78
C SER A 416 8.19 2.74 33.25
N SER A 417 8.77 3.62 34.11
CA SER A 417 9.28 4.91 33.65
C SER A 417 10.32 4.81 32.55
N ASP A 418 11.08 3.70 32.52
CA ASP A 418 12.17 3.46 31.55
C ASP A 418 11.74 2.56 30.38
N SER A 419 10.49 2.09 30.38
CA SER A 419 9.93 1.20 29.37
C SER A 419 8.45 1.52 29.14
N LEU A 420 8.18 2.68 28.54
CA LEU A 420 6.86 3.06 28.08
C LEU A 420 6.49 2.33 26.77
N PRO A 421 5.19 2.07 26.53
CA PRO A 421 4.73 1.51 25.27
C PRO A 421 4.98 2.49 24.12
N SER A 422 5.28 1.98 22.93
CA SER A 422 5.22 2.80 21.72
C SER A 422 3.78 3.14 21.35
N VAL A 423 3.55 4.28 20.72
CA VAL A 423 2.23 4.72 20.26
C VAL A 423 1.56 3.64 19.40
N GLY A 424 0.29 3.32 19.70
CA GLY A 424 -0.45 2.22 19.06
C GLY A 424 -0.29 0.85 19.73
N SER A 425 0.57 0.71 20.75
CA SER A 425 0.68 -0.52 21.54
C SER A 425 -0.61 -0.80 22.30
N ILE A 426 -0.93 -2.08 22.44
CA ILE A 426 -2.06 -2.51 23.26
C ILE A 426 -1.59 -2.70 24.69
N VAL A 427 -2.23 -2.00 25.63
CA VAL A 427 -1.92 -2.03 27.06
C VAL A 427 -2.94 -2.88 27.83
N TYR A 428 -2.48 -3.57 28.88
CA TYR A 428 -3.26 -4.53 29.65
C TYR A 428 -3.11 -4.34 31.13
N ASN A 429 -4.17 -4.56 31.87
CA ASN A 429 -4.08 -4.74 33.32
C ASN A 429 -3.47 -6.09 33.73
N ALA A 430 -3.20 -6.29 35.00
CA ALA A 430 -2.46 -7.45 35.50
C ALA A 430 -3.10 -8.80 35.14
N ASP A 431 -4.42 -8.91 35.23
CA ASP A 431 -5.20 -10.13 34.99
C ASP A 431 -5.73 -10.28 33.55
N ASN A 432 -5.32 -9.42 32.64
CA ASN A 432 -5.79 -9.37 31.24
C ASN A 432 -7.31 -9.16 31.08
N SER A 433 -7.99 -8.65 32.09
CA SER A 433 -9.44 -8.44 32.02
C SER A 433 -9.83 -7.13 31.33
N HIS A 434 -8.88 -6.22 31.18
CA HIS A 434 -9.08 -4.92 30.56
C HIS A 434 -7.93 -4.54 29.63
N VAL A 435 -8.24 -3.83 28.54
CA VAL A 435 -7.28 -3.40 27.54
C VAL A 435 -7.58 -1.98 27.05
N GLY A 436 -6.53 -1.30 26.60
CA GLY A 436 -6.59 0.00 25.92
C GLY A 436 -5.56 0.09 24.81
N VAL A 437 -5.51 1.22 24.13
CA VAL A 437 -4.49 1.54 23.13
C VAL A 437 -3.71 2.77 23.63
N TYR A 438 -2.40 2.64 23.75
CA TYR A 438 -1.52 3.73 24.16
C TYR A 438 -1.35 4.72 22.99
N LEU A 439 -1.55 6.00 23.28
CA LEU A 439 -1.43 7.09 22.32
C LEU A 439 -0.25 8.03 22.58
N GLY A 440 0.44 7.87 23.71
CA GLY A 440 1.48 8.80 24.11
C GLY A 440 0.94 10.19 24.44
N TYR A 441 1.58 11.24 23.97
CA TYR A 441 1.20 12.63 24.21
C TYR A 441 -0.01 13.02 23.33
N VAL A 442 -1.11 13.43 23.96
CA VAL A 442 -2.36 13.78 23.29
C VAL A 442 -2.88 15.12 23.75
N ILE A 443 -3.23 16.00 22.82
CA ILE A 443 -3.99 17.22 23.07
C ILE A 443 -5.44 17.01 22.64
N ALA A 444 -6.37 17.07 23.57
CA ALA A 444 -7.79 16.97 23.29
C ALA A 444 -8.36 18.31 22.80
N PRO A 445 -9.51 18.31 22.08
CA PRO A 445 -10.12 19.51 21.53
C PRO A 445 -10.51 20.60 22.54
N ASN A 446 -10.63 20.24 23.81
CA ASN A 446 -10.89 21.15 24.92
C ASN A 446 -9.61 21.73 25.55
N GLY A 447 -8.44 21.48 24.95
CA GLY A 447 -7.14 21.91 25.45
C GLY A 447 -6.55 21.05 26.57
N MET A 448 -7.23 19.97 26.98
CA MET A 448 -6.68 19.03 27.96
C MET A 448 -5.53 18.24 27.35
N VAL A 449 -4.42 18.16 28.08
CA VAL A 449 -3.20 17.47 27.68
C VAL A 449 -3.08 16.18 28.47
N TYR A 450 -2.86 15.08 27.76
CA TYR A 450 -2.51 13.77 28.32
C TYR A 450 -1.06 13.48 27.93
N LYS A 451 -0.17 13.28 28.91
CA LYS A 451 1.25 12.99 28.64
C LYS A 451 1.47 11.54 28.21
N ASN A 452 0.71 10.64 28.81
CA ASN A 452 0.70 9.21 28.50
C ASN A 452 -0.74 8.75 28.26
N GLY A 453 -1.40 9.33 27.24
CA GLY A 453 -2.81 9.09 26.95
C GLY A 453 -3.09 7.67 26.51
N VAL A 454 -4.17 7.07 27.02
CA VAL A 454 -4.66 5.76 26.61
C VAL A 454 -6.14 5.87 26.25
N VAL A 455 -6.51 5.38 25.05
CA VAL A 455 -7.91 5.20 24.70
C VAL A 455 -8.39 3.86 25.23
N GLN A 456 -9.48 3.89 25.96
CA GLN A 456 -10.13 2.70 26.51
C GLN A 456 -11.66 2.82 26.49
N SER A 457 -12.35 1.71 26.68
CA SER A 457 -13.81 1.70 26.87
C SER A 457 -14.14 1.16 28.26
N SER A 458 -14.82 1.95 29.08
CA SER A 458 -15.20 1.56 30.42
C SER A 458 -16.73 1.69 30.67
N PRO A 459 -17.29 0.96 31.66
CA PRO A 459 -18.74 0.95 31.92
C PRO A 459 -19.35 2.33 32.15
N ASN A 460 -18.62 3.20 32.87
CA ASN A 460 -19.15 4.50 33.31
C ASN A 460 -18.93 5.62 32.27
N LYS A 461 -17.85 5.53 31.46
CA LYS A 461 -17.44 6.62 30.57
C LYS A 461 -17.59 6.27 29.07
N GLY A 462 -17.82 4.99 28.71
CA GLY A 462 -17.76 4.54 27.32
C GLY A 462 -16.34 4.61 26.77
N VAL A 463 -16.17 4.91 25.48
CA VAL A 463 -14.86 5.15 24.86
C VAL A 463 -14.37 6.55 25.25
N HIS A 464 -13.19 6.63 25.86
CA HIS A 464 -12.59 7.87 26.38
C HIS A 464 -11.07 7.76 26.46
N ILE A 465 -10.40 8.91 26.61
CA ILE A 465 -8.97 8.98 26.95
C ILE A 465 -8.80 9.09 28.45
N ALA A 466 -7.77 8.42 28.98
CA ALA A 466 -7.31 8.55 30.37
C ALA A 466 -5.77 8.59 30.36
N GLU A 467 -5.16 9.15 31.43
CA GLU A 467 -3.73 8.97 31.66
C GLU A 467 -3.42 7.51 31.98
N LEU A 468 -2.29 7.00 31.48
CA LEU A 468 -1.85 5.61 31.69
C LEU A 468 -1.81 5.26 33.19
N GLU A 469 -1.31 6.18 34.00
CA GLU A 469 -1.17 6.06 35.45
C GLU A 469 -2.51 5.85 36.17
N ASP A 470 -3.61 6.40 35.61
CA ASP A 470 -4.95 6.31 36.15
C ASP A 470 -5.73 5.06 35.67
N THR A 471 -5.15 4.22 34.80
CA THR A 471 -5.85 3.12 34.14
C THR A 471 -5.66 1.77 34.81
N GLY A 472 -4.62 1.59 35.61
CA GLY A 472 -4.22 0.30 36.16
C GLY A 472 -3.60 -0.66 35.15
N PHE A 473 -3.21 -0.17 33.96
CA PHE A 473 -2.45 -0.94 32.99
C PHE A 473 -0.98 -1.08 33.44
N VAL A 474 -0.44 -2.30 33.38
CA VAL A 474 0.89 -2.63 33.91
C VAL A 474 1.80 -3.31 32.88
N LYS A 475 1.26 -3.70 31.74
CA LYS A 475 2.03 -4.36 30.67
C LYS A 475 1.45 -4.05 29.30
N TYR A 476 2.26 -4.21 28.27
CA TYR A 476 1.87 -3.98 26.88
C TYR A 476 2.42 -5.06 25.95
N CYS A 477 1.82 -5.15 24.78
CA CYS A 477 2.36 -5.89 23.63
C CYS A 477 1.93 -5.26 22.32
N THR A 478 2.66 -5.60 21.25
CA THR A 478 2.29 -5.26 19.88
C THR A 478 1.65 -6.48 19.21
N PHE A 479 0.55 -6.30 18.54
CA PHE A 479 -0.08 -7.36 17.78
C PHE A 479 0.59 -7.54 16.40
N ASN A 480 0.67 -8.77 15.90
CA ASN A 480 1.25 -9.09 14.60
C ASN A 480 0.52 -8.44 13.42
N TYR A 481 -0.72 -8.00 13.63
CA TYR A 481 -1.53 -7.33 12.62
C TYR A 481 -1.44 -5.80 12.68
N ILE A 482 -0.67 -5.26 13.64
CA ILE A 482 -0.38 -3.83 13.74
C ILE A 482 1.05 -3.61 13.28
N VAL A 483 1.21 -2.77 12.25
CA VAL A 483 2.50 -2.35 11.73
C VAL A 483 2.75 -0.91 12.17
N TYR A 484 3.88 -0.65 12.81
CA TYR A 484 4.29 0.71 13.14
C TYR A 484 4.68 1.45 11.86
N ASP A 485 3.97 2.51 11.57
CA ASP A 485 4.17 3.38 10.42
C ASP A 485 4.44 4.84 10.84
N LEU A 486 4.58 5.08 12.13
CA LEU A 486 4.84 6.39 12.69
C LEU A 486 6.35 6.56 12.87
N ALA A 487 6.91 7.57 12.24
CA ALA A 487 8.28 7.99 12.53
C ALA A 487 8.32 8.72 13.90
N PRO A 488 9.38 8.54 14.70
CA PRO A 488 9.59 9.33 15.92
C PRO A 488 9.55 10.85 15.60
N GLY A 489 8.90 11.62 16.46
CA GLY A 489 8.81 13.08 16.33
C GLY A 489 7.72 13.60 15.36
N MET A 490 6.99 12.76 14.68
CA MET A 490 5.87 13.21 13.84
C MET A 490 4.63 13.49 14.67
N GLY A 491 4.20 14.75 14.70
CA GLY A 491 2.85 15.13 15.11
C GLY A 491 1.86 14.60 14.07
N LEU A 492 0.86 13.83 14.52
CA LEU A 492 -0.22 13.35 13.65
C LEU A 492 -1.41 14.27 13.79
N GLU A 493 -1.64 15.14 12.80
CA GLU A 493 -2.91 15.79 12.60
C GLU A 493 -3.79 14.90 11.72
N PHE A 494 -4.90 14.46 12.27
CA PHE A 494 -5.90 13.71 11.51
C PHE A 494 -6.95 14.68 10.98
N PRO A 495 -7.15 14.80 9.64
CA PRO A 495 -8.05 15.78 9.04
C PRO A 495 -9.50 15.69 9.52
N LEU A 496 -9.90 14.54 10.05
CA LEU A 496 -11.24 14.29 10.59
C LEU A 496 -11.29 14.32 12.12
N SER A 497 -10.18 14.63 12.80
CA SER A 497 -10.08 14.67 14.26
C SER A 497 -9.52 15.99 14.74
N ARG A 498 -10.09 16.51 15.84
CA ARG A 498 -9.58 17.68 16.57
C ARG A 498 -8.58 17.30 17.66
N TYR A 499 -8.19 16.03 17.74
CA TYR A 499 -7.15 15.55 18.63
C TYR A 499 -5.80 15.62 17.93
N THR A 500 -4.78 16.02 18.64
CA THR A 500 -3.38 15.91 18.21
C THR A 500 -2.72 14.81 19.02
N VAL A 501 -2.08 13.86 18.35
CA VAL A 501 -1.31 12.76 18.94
C VAL A 501 0.13 12.91 18.51
N MET A 502 1.06 12.84 19.45
CA MET A 502 2.49 12.96 19.18
C MET A 502 3.19 11.62 19.40
N THR A 503 4.22 11.36 18.61
CA THR A 503 5.06 10.17 18.73
C THR A 503 6.15 10.33 19.78
N ASP A 504 6.72 9.22 20.22
CA ASP A 504 7.41 8.97 21.49
C ASP A 504 8.66 9.79 21.84
N ASP A 505 9.17 10.70 21.03
CA ASP A 505 10.41 11.41 21.36
C ASP A 505 10.26 12.85 21.86
N GLY A 506 9.02 13.36 21.95
CA GLY A 506 8.68 14.58 22.74
C GLY A 506 9.45 15.87 22.40
N SER A 507 10.23 15.92 21.35
CA SER A 507 10.97 17.13 20.98
C SER A 507 10.09 18.04 20.15
N TRP A 508 9.62 19.12 20.80
CA TRP A 508 9.15 20.32 20.11
C TRP A 508 10.38 21.19 19.81
N ASP A 509 10.87 21.19 18.59
CA ASP A 509 11.57 22.34 18.05
C ASP A 509 10.58 23.14 17.19
N PHE A 510 10.29 24.35 17.66
CA PHE A 510 9.47 25.36 16.99
C PHE A 510 10.19 25.95 15.78
#